data_0ac44d5575c30cf8c379f94c032e581c
#
_entry.id   0ac44d5575c30cf8c379f94c032e581c
#
_cell.length_a   1.000
_cell.length_b   1.000
_cell.length_c   1.000
_cell.angle_alpha   90.00
_cell.angle_beta   90.00
_cell.angle_gamma   90.00
#
_symmetry.space_group_name_H-M   'P 1'
#
loop_
_entity.id
_entity.type
_entity.pdbx_description
1 polymer ?
#
loop_
_entity_poly.entity_id
_entity_poly.type
_entity_poly.pdbx_seq_one_letter_code
_entity_poly.pdbx_strand_id
1 'polypeptide(L)'
;MSTGPAASPVPRADRAGRAGLAAIAVSVALTFTVAVLGPSVMEPVLPGRPGQPPWAFAAAPSPYLVIALTAAAILAGTAGLALTLWASRRGWPVSPRVLLAAGILAAVALALVPPFGSSDHLSYASYGRMVVTGHNPFTTTPAALAGLGDPVARAVQDWRTSPSVYGSVATGLQALAALIGGTSVRLTVFVLSLMGAASFGLTGLLLHRLTRGDTRRQQRAALMWTCNPLMLQVLVAGAHVDTLAIVFAVASVAVFCRYATAPATPARHGLAAAAAGALIGLGFAVKATMALIGAGLALACVLAWRAKREPGGEARGFRELAWLLGGLAGGFGLAAGASLVYWGPSSLGPALREGSFVSIGTPWRFVRYLVHLATGEAVAEDVVKIGAVLLALALLALLLRSIAAAEPGTWPGVPRLASPASLADTAARTSPVIDAGRSVLGALAVCAAFAVAFAWLVAWPYVLPWYDGLGWALLALLPWSRLDWLLLARTTALALGYLPARVAGIVMPSSLGWLQSVVRTALTPAVLLAVMVTLVVLLWPRRGDPAPGQAATGSRAQARL
;
A
#
# COMPACT_ATOMS: atom_id res chain seq x y z
N MET A 1 -48.06 -14.38 16.73
CA MET A 1 -46.63 -14.12 16.72
C MET A 1 -46.38 -12.88 15.87
N SER A 2 -46.20 -11.74 16.52
CA SER A 2 -46.04 -10.43 15.88
C SER A 2 -44.58 -10.30 15.39
N THR A 3 -44.39 -10.23 14.08
CA THR A 3 -43.13 -9.86 13.47
C THR A 3 -42.88 -8.37 13.77
N GLY A 4 -42.03 -8.08 14.73
CA GLY A 4 -41.59 -6.71 15.01
C GLY A 4 -40.97 -6.07 13.75
N PRO A 5 -41.19 -4.76 13.50
CA PRO A 5 -40.65 -4.07 12.31
C PRO A 5 -39.13 -4.10 12.35
N ALA A 6 -38.51 -4.47 11.22
CA ALA A 6 -37.08 -4.38 11.04
C ALA A 6 -36.61 -2.95 11.38
N ALA A 7 -35.66 -2.82 12.29
CA ALA A 7 -35.17 -1.55 12.75
C ALA A 7 -34.71 -0.72 11.53
N SER A 8 -35.39 0.39 11.26
CA SER A 8 -35.02 1.35 10.20
C SER A 8 -33.58 1.80 10.38
N PRO A 9 -32.79 1.92 9.31
CA PRO A 9 -31.39 2.38 9.41
C PRO A 9 -31.36 3.71 10.12
N VAL A 10 -30.46 3.81 11.11
CA VAL A 10 -30.35 5.00 11.97
C VAL A 10 -30.16 6.24 11.08
N PRO A 11 -31.08 7.23 11.09
CA PRO A 11 -31.03 8.38 10.17
C PRO A 11 -29.69 9.14 10.19
N ARG A 12 -28.94 9.05 11.30
CA ARG A 12 -27.61 9.63 11.46
C ARG A 12 -26.53 8.97 10.60
N ALA A 13 -26.56 7.63 10.42
CA ALA A 13 -25.58 6.92 9.59
C ALA A 13 -25.74 7.25 8.10
N ASP A 14 -26.99 7.37 7.63
CA ASP A 14 -27.26 7.76 6.24
C ASP A 14 -26.80 9.20 5.94
N ARG A 15 -27.12 10.16 6.81
CA ARG A 15 -26.64 11.53 6.67
C ARG A 15 -25.11 11.62 6.66
N ALA A 16 -24.44 10.95 7.59
CA ALA A 16 -22.97 10.93 7.67
C ALA A 16 -22.34 10.28 6.43
N GLY A 17 -22.92 9.18 5.93
CA GLY A 17 -22.46 8.51 4.71
C GLY A 17 -22.57 9.39 3.48
N ARG A 18 -23.71 10.06 3.28
CA ARG A 18 -23.91 11.02 2.18
C ARG A 18 -22.98 12.23 2.30
N ALA A 19 -22.86 12.83 3.49
CA ALA A 19 -21.93 13.93 3.73
C ALA A 19 -20.47 13.51 3.47
N GLY A 20 -20.11 12.29 3.88
CA GLY A 20 -18.80 11.74 3.62
C GLY A 20 -18.53 11.54 2.12
N LEU A 21 -19.49 11.01 1.34
CA LEU A 21 -19.32 10.91 -0.13
C LEU A 21 -19.23 12.29 -0.80
N ALA A 22 -20.01 13.26 -0.34
CA ALA A 22 -19.91 14.64 -0.85
C ALA A 22 -18.52 15.23 -0.57
N ALA A 23 -17.97 15.01 0.64
CA ALA A 23 -16.62 15.46 0.98
C ALA A 23 -15.54 14.73 0.14
N ILE A 24 -15.69 13.43 -0.14
CA ILE A 24 -14.82 12.68 -1.06
C ILE A 24 -14.90 13.27 -2.48
N ALA A 25 -16.11 13.55 -2.98
CA ALA A 25 -16.30 14.14 -4.30
C ALA A 25 -15.65 15.53 -4.38
N VAL A 26 -15.79 16.36 -3.35
CA VAL A 26 -15.10 17.66 -3.24
C VAL A 26 -13.57 17.47 -3.25
N SER A 27 -13.04 16.52 -2.49
CA SER A 27 -11.61 16.22 -2.48
C SER A 27 -11.09 15.86 -3.87
N VAL A 28 -11.79 14.95 -4.58
CA VAL A 28 -11.42 14.54 -5.94
C VAL A 28 -11.53 15.69 -6.92
N ALA A 29 -12.58 16.49 -6.82
CA ALA A 29 -12.77 17.67 -7.67
C ALA A 29 -11.67 18.72 -7.47
N LEU A 30 -11.28 19.00 -6.22
CA LEU A 30 -10.16 19.90 -5.90
C LEU A 30 -8.83 19.34 -6.43
N THR A 31 -8.60 18.04 -6.27
CA THR A 31 -7.43 17.33 -6.81
C THR A 31 -7.36 17.49 -8.34
N PHE A 32 -8.46 17.25 -9.03
CA PHE A 32 -8.57 17.44 -10.48
C PHE A 32 -8.36 18.90 -10.88
N THR A 33 -8.94 19.83 -10.13
CA THR A 33 -8.79 21.27 -10.38
C THR A 33 -7.32 21.69 -10.31
N VAL A 34 -6.58 21.26 -9.29
CA VAL A 34 -5.14 21.57 -9.16
C VAL A 34 -4.38 21.05 -10.39
N ALA A 35 -4.62 19.80 -10.80
CA ALA A 35 -3.95 19.20 -11.94
C ALA A 35 -4.29 19.87 -13.28
N VAL A 36 -5.54 20.33 -13.47
CA VAL A 36 -5.96 20.95 -14.73
C VAL A 36 -5.52 22.41 -14.86
N LEU A 37 -5.19 23.09 -13.76
CA LEU A 37 -4.67 24.47 -13.79
C LEU A 37 -3.30 24.56 -14.48
N GLY A 38 -2.54 23.49 -14.50
CA GLY A 38 -1.25 23.40 -15.16
C GLY A 38 -0.06 23.67 -14.23
N PRO A 39 1.13 23.89 -14.80
CA PRO A 39 2.38 23.95 -14.06
C PRO A 39 2.34 24.89 -12.86
N SER A 40 2.77 24.39 -11.72
CA SER A 40 2.63 25.06 -10.41
C SER A 40 3.65 24.52 -9.41
N VAL A 41 3.64 25.02 -8.17
CA VAL A 41 4.47 24.49 -7.07
C VAL A 41 4.20 23.02 -6.72
N MET A 42 3.17 22.42 -7.29
CA MET A 42 2.79 21.03 -7.13
C MET A 42 2.92 20.21 -8.42
N GLU A 43 3.04 20.86 -9.57
CA GLU A 43 2.99 20.21 -10.88
C GLU A 43 4.16 20.67 -11.76
N PRO A 44 5.07 19.76 -12.16
CA PRO A 44 6.17 20.09 -13.06
C PRO A 44 5.69 20.32 -14.49
N VAL A 45 6.46 21.11 -15.23
CA VAL A 45 6.25 21.28 -16.68
C VAL A 45 6.50 19.95 -17.38
N LEU A 46 5.58 19.57 -18.27
CA LEU A 46 5.69 18.40 -19.14
C LEU A 46 5.98 18.84 -20.60
N PRO A 47 7.24 18.87 -21.03
CA PRO A 47 7.58 19.19 -22.42
C PRO A 47 6.95 18.19 -23.40
N GLY A 48 6.38 18.70 -24.50
CA GLY A 48 5.72 17.87 -25.51
C GLY A 48 5.13 18.73 -26.64
N ARG A 49 4.45 18.08 -27.59
CA ARG A 49 3.80 18.78 -28.69
C ARG A 49 2.47 19.39 -28.23
N PRO A 50 2.05 20.55 -28.79
CA PRO A 50 0.73 21.11 -28.53
C PRO A 50 -0.39 20.09 -28.79
N GLY A 51 -1.43 20.10 -27.97
CA GLY A 51 -2.60 19.22 -28.11
C GLY A 51 -2.42 17.78 -27.61
N GLN A 52 -1.17 17.33 -27.31
CA GLN A 52 -0.97 16.00 -26.70
C GLN A 52 -1.51 15.95 -25.26
N PRO A 53 -2.08 14.78 -24.84
CA PRO A 53 -2.39 14.53 -23.44
C PRO A 53 -1.09 14.37 -22.60
N PRO A 54 -1.18 14.53 -21.26
CA PRO A 54 -2.37 14.93 -20.49
C PRO A 54 -2.71 16.42 -20.70
N TRP A 55 -4.00 16.75 -20.49
CA TRP A 55 -4.49 18.10 -20.78
C TRP A 55 -4.55 18.98 -19.54
N ALA A 56 -4.03 20.19 -19.66
CA ALA A 56 -4.11 21.24 -18.65
C ALA A 56 -4.21 22.61 -19.29
N PHE A 57 -4.68 23.57 -18.53
CA PHE A 57 -4.59 24.98 -18.86
C PHE A 57 -3.17 25.51 -18.57
N ALA A 58 -2.82 26.64 -19.10
CA ALA A 58 -1.61 27.39 -18.75
C ALA A 58 -1.96 28.57 -17.82
N ALA A 59 -2.66 28.26 -16.70
CA ALA A 59 -3.24 29.30 -15.84
C ALA A 59 -2.21 29.98 -14.94
N ALA A 60 -1.00 29.40 -14.77
CA ALA A 60 0.05 29.88 -13.87
C ALA A 60 -0.50 30.26 -12.46
N PRO A 61 -1.17 29.34 -11.76
CA PRO A 61 -1.84 29.63 -10.51
C PRO A 61 -0.84 30.05 -9.43
N SER A 62 -1.27 30.96 -8.52
CA SER A 62 -0.41 31.36 -7.41
C SER A 62 -0.07 30.20 -6.50
N PRO A 63 1.15 30.14 -5.91
CA PRO A 63 1.54 29.12 -4.94
C PRO A 63 0.56 28.97 -3.76
N TYR A 64 0.02 30.08 -3.29
CA TYR A 64 -0.96 30.10 -2.18
C TYR A 64 -2.25 29.37 -2.54
N LEU A 65 -2.79 29.64 -3.75
CA LEU A 65 -4.02 29.00 -4.23
C LEU A 65 -3.81 27.49 -4.35
N VAL A 66 -2.73 27.06 -5.00
CA VAL A 66 -2.43 25.65 -5.22
C VAL A 66 -2.26 24.89 -3.91
N ILE A 67 -1.50 25.46 -2.97
CA ILE A 67 -1.32 24.88 -1.63
C ILE A 67 -2.64 24.82 -0.86
N ALA A 68 -3.44 25.89 -0.89
CA ALA A 68 -4.74 25.91 -0.22
C ALA A 68 -5.70 24.87 -0.79
N LEU A 69 -5.82 24.77 -2.13
CA LEU A 69 -6.67 23.77 -2.79
C LEU A 69 -6.21 22.35 -2.48
N THR A 70 -4.89 22.10 -2.51
CA THR A 70 -4.35 20.76 -2.23
C THR A 70 -4.54 20.37 -0.77
N ALA A 71 -4.29 21.31 0.17
CA ALA A 71 -4.55 21.06 1.59
C ALA A 71 -6.04 20.83 1.86
N ALA A 72 -6.92 21.63 1.25
CA ALA A 72 -8.37 21.45 1.35
C ALA A 72 -8.82 20.10 0.79
N ALA A 73 -8.23 19.65 -0.34
CA ALA A 73 -8.49 18.33 -0.92
C ALA A 73 -8.11 17.21 0.07
N ILE A 74 -6.92 17.27 0.68
CA ILE A 74 -6.45 16.29 1.67
C ILE A 74 -7.39 16.26 2.89
N LEU A 75 -7.74 17.43 3.45
CA LEU A 75 -8.56 17.51 4.65
C LEU A 75 -10.01 17.09 4.39
N ALA A 76 -10.62 17.53 3.29
CA ALA A 76 -11.94 17.10 2.87
C ALA A 76 -11.97 15.58 2.60
N GLY A 77 -10.93 15.06 1.93
CA GLY A 77 -10.77 13.64 1.67
C GLY A 77 -10.66 12.82 2.95
N THR A 78 -9.84 13.27 3.89
CA THR A 78 -9.68 12.63 5.20
C THR A 78 -11.00 12.60 5.97
N ALA A 79 -11.69 13.74 6.08
CA ALA A 79 -12.98 13.83 6.74
C ALA A 79 -14.05 12.98 6.04
N GLY A 80 -14.09 13.03 4.70
CA GLY A 80 -15.01 12.24 3.89
C GLY A 80 -14.82 10.74 4.06
N LEU A 81 -13.58 10.28 4.01
CA LEU A 81 -13.25 8.87 4.23
C LEU A 81 -13.59 8.45 5.67
N ALA A 82 -13.27 9.27 6.67
CA ALA A 82 -13.63 9.01 8.06
C ALA A 82 -15.14 8.85 8.25
N LEU A 83 -15.94 9.78 7.70
CA LEU A 83 -17.40 9.75 7.80
C LEU A 83 -18.00 8.54 7.10
N THR A 84 -17.54 8.21 5.89
CA THR A 84 -18.05 7.04 5.13
C THR A 84 -17.67 5.73 5.80
N LEU A 85 -16.45 5.60 6.32
CA LEU A 85 -16.01 4.44 7.09
C LEU A 85 -16.84 4.29 8.39
N TRP A 86 -17.07 5.37 9.12
CA TRP A 86 -17.91 5.37 10.31
C TRP A 86 -19.36 4.98 10.00
N ALA A 87 -19.96 5.54 8.95
CA ALA A 87 -21.32 5.25 8.52
C ALA A 87 -21.47 3.78 8.07
N SER A 88 -20.50 3.26 7.31
CA SER A 88 -20.48 1.88 6.84
C SER A 88 -20.43 0.89 8.01
N ARG A 89 -19.65 1.15 9.07
CA ARG A 89 -19.66 0.34 10.32
C ARG A 89 -21.04 0.28 10.96
N ARG A 90 -21.86 1.31 10.78
CA ARG A 90 -23.22 1.43 11.32
C ARG A 90 -24.32 0.95 10.37
N GLY A 91 -23.93 0.27 9.28
CA GLY A 91 -24.88 -0.36 8.36
C GLY A 91 -25.47 0.58 7.31
N TRP A 92 -24.79 1.70 7.00
CA TRP A 92 -25.18 2.59 5.90
C TRP A 92 -25.31 1.83 4.57
N PRO A 93 -26.48 1.87 3.92
CA PRO A 93 -26.73 1.12 2.70
C PRO A 93 -26.24 1.91 1.48
N VAL A 94 -25.08 1.55 0.94
CA VAL A 94 -24.59 2.06 -0.35
C VAL A 94 -24.13 0.90 -1.21
N SER A 95 -24.41 0.94 -2.52
CA SER A 95 -24.02 -0.12 -3.44
C SER A 95 -22.49 -0.18 -3.61
N PRO A 96 -21.84 -1.32 -3.29
CA PRO A 96 -20.42 -1.48 -3.51
C PRO A 96 -20.01 -1.35 -4.98
N ARG A 97 -20.89 -1.73 -5.91
CA ARG A 97 -20.63 -1.62 -7.36
C ARG A 97 -20.60 -0.17 -7.83
N VAL A 98 -21.50 0.66 -7.28
CA VAL A 98 -21.52 2.10 -7.57
C VAL A 98 -20.25 2.77 -7.05
N LEU A 99 -19.84 2.44 -5.82
CA LEU A 99 -18.58 2.95 -5.25
C LEU A 99 -17.37 2.51 -6.10
N LEU A 100 -17.29 1.23 -6.47
CA LEU A 100 -16.22 0.71 -7.31
C LEU A 100 -16.16 1.46 -8.65
N ALA A 101 -17.29 1.59 -9.33
CA ALA A 101 -17.36 2.26 -10.63
C ALA A 101 -17.00 3.76 -10.51
N ALA A 102 -17.55 4.46 -9.52
CA ALA A 102 -17.26 5.88 -9.29
C ALA A 102 -15.77 6.11 -9.02
N GLY A 103 -15.14 5.26 -8.20
CA GLY A 103 -13.70 5.35 -7.91
C GLY A 103 -12.83 5.04 -9.12
N ILE A 104 -13.19 4.06 -9.96
CA ILE A 104 -12.49 3.78 -11.22
C ILE A 104 -12.64 4.95 -12.19
N LEU A 105 -13.83 5.53 -12.32
CA LEU A 105 -14.05 6.71 -13.17
C LEU A 105 -13.23 7.91 -12.69
N ALA A 106 -13.15 8.13 -11.36
CA ALA A 106 -12.29 9.16 -10.79
C ALA A 106 -10.81 8.92 -11.11
N ALA A 107 -10.33 7.68 -11.01
CA ALA A 107 -8.97 7.33 -11.38
C ALA A 107 -8.68 7.57 -12.87
N VAL A 108 -9.61 7.22 -13.76
CA VAL A 108 -9.47 7.50 -15.19
C VAL A 108 -9.46 9.01 -15.45
N ALA A 109 -10.37 9.79 -14.83
CA ALA A 109 -10.39 11.23 -14.97
C ALA A 109 -9.06 11.88 -14.54
N LEU A 110 -8.51 11.45 -13.40
CA LEU A 110 -7.22 11.94 -12.89
C LEU A 110 -6.04 11.54 -13.80
N ALA A 111 -6.11 10.43 -14.52
CA ALA A 111 -5.07 10.05 -15.47
C ALA A 111 -5.08 10.88 -16.78
N LEU A 112 -6.18 11.61 -17.07
CA LEU A 112 -6.28 12.47 -18.25
C LEU A 112 -5.65 13.86 -18.04
N VAL A 113 -5.34 14.23 -16.80
CA VAL A 113 -4.70 15.50 -16.43
C VAL A 113 -3.25 15.25 -15.96
N PRO A 114 -2.37 16.28 -15.98
CA PRO A 114 -0.98 16.10 -15.59
C PRO A 114 -0.84 15.60 -14.14
N PRO A 115 0.13 14.71 -13.88
CA PRO A 115 0.42 14.30 -12.52
C PRO A 115 1.03 15.44 -11.71
N PHE A 116 0.69 15.49 -10.42
CA PHE A 116 1.20 16.48 -9.49
C PHE A 116 1.53 15.87 -8.11
N GLY A 117 2.18 16.67 -7.26
CA GLY A 117 2.57 16.26 -5.91
C GLY A 117 3.93 15.58 -5.81
N SER A 118 4.51 15.20 -6.95
CA SER A 118 5.86 14.61 -7.07
C SER A 118 6.40 14.87 -8.46
N SER A 119 7.71 14.75 -8.65
CA SER A 119 8.36 14.75 -9.98
C SER A 119 8.85 13.36 -10.41
N ASP A 120 8.51 12.30 -9.66
CA ASP A 120 9.00 10.93 -9.91
C ASP A 120 8.66 10.42 -11.31
N HIS A 121 7.49 10.80 -11.85
CA HIS A 121 7.05 10.43 -13.20
C HIS A 121 7.99 10.94 -14.30
N LEU A 122 8.74 12.03 -14.07
CA LEU A 122 9.78 12.50 -14.99
C LEU A 122 10.99 11.55 -14.99
N SER A 123 11.36 11.04 -13.81
CA SER A 123 12.42 10.04 -13.68
C SER A 123 12.01 8.73 -14.36
N TYR A 124 10.74 8.29 -14.20
CA TYR A 124 10.22 7.10 -14.89
C TYR A 124 10.28 7.24 -16.41
N ALA A 125 9.89 8.41 -16.95
CA ALA A 125 10.01 8.70 -18.37
C ALA A 125 11.47 8.63 -18.86
N SER A 126 12.42 9.16 -18.08
CA SER A 126 13.85 9.12 -18.39
C SER A 126 14.41 7.69 -18.33
N TYR A 127 14.04 6.89 -17.33
CA TYR A 127 14.48 5.49 -17.25
C TYR A 127 13.98 4.65 -18.43
N GLY A 128 12.71 4.84 -18.82
CA GLY A 128 12.17 4.23 -20.03
C GLY A 128 12.90 4.69 -21.30
N ARG A 129 13.24 5.98 -21.38
CA ARG A 129 13.98 6.56 -22.49
C ARG A 129 15.38 5.97 -22.61
N MET A 130 16.09 5.75 -21.49
CA MET A 130 17.39 5.08 -21.46
C MET A 130 17.35 3.73 -22.18
N VAL A 131 16.36 2.88 -21.86
CA VAL A 131 16.22 1.57 -22.49
C VAL A 131 16.03 1.71 -24.00
N VAL A 132 15.14 2.60 -24.43
CA VAL A 132 14.84 2.83 -25.87
C VAL A 132 16.06 3.34 -26.63
N THR A 133 16.95 4.07 -25.98
CA THR A 133 18.19 4.62 -26.56
C THR A 133 19.42 3.74 -26.33
N GLY A 134 19.24 2.49 -25.85
CA GLY A 134 20.32 1.52 -25.68
C GLY A 134 21.18 1.72 -24.43
N HIS A 135 20.71 2.49 -23.44
CA HIS A 135 21.42 2.72 -22.18
C HIS A 135 20.83 1.86 -21.07
N ASN A 136 21.69 1.36 -20.18
CA ASN A 136 21.25 0.61 -19.00
C ASN A 136 20.76 1.57 -17.90
N PRO A 137 19.47 1.58 -17.52
CA PRO A 137 18.93 2.52 -16.53
C PRO A 137 19.42 2.26 -15.11
N PHE A 138 20.02 1.10 -14.81
CA PHE A 138 20.57 0.76 -13.49
C PHE A 138 21.98 1.26 -13.26
N THR A 139 22.67 1.69 -14.33
CA THR A 139 24.03 2.23 -14.28
C THR A 139 24.13 3.63 -14.85
N THR A 140 23.20 4.03 -15.73
CA THR A 140 23.12 5.37 -16.32
C THR A 140 22.21 6.25 -15.48
N THR A 141 22.60 7.50 -15.28
CA THR A 141 21.81 8.51 -14.57
C THR A 141 21.04 9.41 -15.53
N PRO A 142 19.90 10.02 -15.13
CA PRO A 142 19.24 11.03 -15.94
C PRO A 142 20.16 12.19 -16.35
N ALA A 143 21.06 12.63 -15.47
CA ALA A 143 22.02 13.68 -15.77
C ALA A 143 23.01 13.27 -16.89
N ALA A 144 23.48 12.02 -16.89
CA ALA A 144 24.36 11.51 -17.94
C ALA A 144 23.66 11.49 -19.30
N LEU A 145 22.42 10.96 -19.37
CA LEU A 145 21.65 10.95 -20.60
C LEU A 145 21.28 12.37 -21.08
N ALA A 146 20.97 13.29 -20.16
CA ALA A 146 20.73 14.70 -20.46
C ALA A 146 21.98 15.38 -21.06
N GLY A 147 23.18 15.01 -20.59
CA GLY A 147 24.47 15.46 -21.13
C GLY A 147 24.69 15.02 -22.58
N LEU A 148 24.12 13.88 -22.99
CA LEU A 148 24.14 13.41 -24.38
C LEU A 148 23.10 14.12 -25.27
N GLY A 149 22.35 15.08 -24.75
CA GLY A 149 21.40 15.88 -25.50
C GLY A 149 19.96 15.37 -25.45
N ASP A 150 19.63 14.32 -24.72
CA ASP A 150 18.27 13.76 -24.69
C ASP A 150 17.26 14.72 -24.03
N PRO A 151 16.16 15.09 -24.73
CA PRO A 151 15.21 16.08 -24.23
C PRO A 151 14.36 15.55 -23.07
N VAL A 152 14.12 14.23 -22.98
CA VAL A 152 13.33 13.63 -21.92
C VAL A 152 14.14 13.64 -20.62
N ALA A 153 15.40 13.28 -20.68
CA ALA A 153 16.28 13.29 -19.53
C ALA A 153 16.55 14.70 -18.98
N ARG A 154 16.56 15.72 -19.85
CA ARG A 154 16.67 17.13 -19.44
C ARG A 154 15.49 17.63 -18.60
N ALA A 155 14.30 17.03 -18.77
CA ALA A 155 13.11 17.41 -18.01
C ALA A 155 13.10 16.87 -16.57
N VAL A 156 13.96 15.92 -16.23
CA VAL A 156 14.05 15.34 -14.89
C VAL A 156 14.49 16.40 -13.87
N GLN A 157 13.75 16.52 -12.77
CA GLN A 157 13.97 17.52 -11.72
C GLN A 157 14.67 16.93 -10.50
N ASP A 158 14.04 15.96 -9.86
CA ASP A 158 14.63 15.19 -8.75
C ASP A 158 15.35 13.94 -9.26
N TRP A 159 16.26 13.40 -8.46
CA TRP A 159 16.96 12.13 -8.74
C TRP A 159 17.81 12.13 -10.01
N ARG A 160 18.26 13.31 -10.45
CA ARG A 160 19.08 13.45 -11.68
C ARG A 160 20.36 12.63 -11.68
N THR A 161 20.94 12.42 -10.51
CA THR A 161 22.20 11.67 -10.30
C THR A 161 21.97 10.23 -9.82
N SER A 162 20.73 9.77 -9.77
CA SER A 162 20.37 8.42 -9.31
C SER A 162 19.95 7.53 -10.46
N PRO A 163 20.60 6.38 -10.66
CA PRO A 163 20.09 5.33 -11.54
C PRO A 163 18.74 4.80 -11.06
N SER A 164 18.03 4.06 -11.92
CA SER A 164 16.74 3.48 -11.58
C SER A 164 16.82 2.55 -10.37
N VAL A 165 15.94 2.76 -9.40
CA VAL A 165 15.73 1.91 -8.22
C VAL A 165 14.62 0.89 -8.43
N TYR A 166 13.96 0.92 -9.59
CA TYR A 166 12.83 0.08 -9.94
C TYR A 166 13.30 -1.18 -10.69
N GLY A 167 12.58 -2.30 -10.51
CA GLY A 167 12.96 -3.54 -11.16
C GLY A 167 12.58 -3.59 -12.65
N SER A 168 12.89 -4.73 -13.30
CA SER A 168 12.77 -4.93 -14.75
C SER A 168 11.34 -4.79 -15.29
N VAL A 169 10.32 -5.20 -14.53
CA VAL A 169 8.92 -5.08 -14.98
C VAL A 169 8.52 -3.61 -15.05
N ALA A 170 8.87 -2.81 -14.04
CA ALA A 170 8.66 -1.37 -14.09
C ALA A 170 9.43 -0.74 -15.25
N THR A 171 10.71 -1.09 -15.38
CA THR A 171 11.58 -0.60 -16.46
C THR A 171 11.05 -0.96 -17.86
N GLY A 172 10.52 -2.17 -18.04
CA GLY A 172 9.89 -2.59 -19.29
C GLY A 172 8.65 -1.77 -19.65
N LEU A 173 7.79 -1.47 -18.67
CA LEU A 173 6.60 -0.63 -18.88
C LEU A 173 6.96 0.85 -19.10
N GLN A 174 8.00 1.35 -18.42
CA GLN A 174 8.55 2.66 -18.66
C GLN A 174 9.14 2.77 -20.09
N ALA A 175 9.82 1.72 -20.55
CA ALA A 175 10.33 1.63 -21.92
C ALA A 175 9.19 1.60 -22.95
N LEU A 176 8.13 0.84 -22.69
CA LEU A 176 6.94 0.82 -23.55
C LEU A 176 6.30 2.21 -23.64
N ALA A 177 6.17 2.92 -22.51
CA ALA A 177 5.67 4.28 -22.49
C ALA A 177 6.59 5.25 -23.27
N ALA A 178 7.91 5.08 -23.14
CA ALA A 178 8.91 5.88 -23.87
C ALA A 178 8.93 5.58 -25.37
N LEU A 179 8.66 4.34 -25.79
CA LEU A 179 8.49 3.97 -27.21
C LEU A 179 7.29 4.72 -27.82
N ILE A 180 6.16 4.78 -27.11
CA ILE A 180 4.95 5.50 -27.57
C ILE A 180 5.18 7.02 -27.53
N GLY A 181 5.79 7.53 -26.48
CA GLY A 181 6.01 8.98 -26.28
C GLY A 181 7.15 9.56 -27.11
N GLY A 182 8.13 8.76 -27.50
CA GLY A 182 9.32 9.20 -28.23
C GLY A 182 10.11 10.25 -27.44
N THR A 183 10.21 11.44 -27.97
CA THR A 183 10.86 12.59 -27.30
C THR A 183 9.87 13.47 -26.51
N SER A 184 8.58 13.15 -26.52
CA SER A 184 7.57 13.88 -25.76
C SER A 184 7.47 13.34 -24.35
N VAL A 185 7.94 14.12 -23.36
CA VAL A 185 7.76 13.82 -21.93
C VAL A 185 6.27 13.73 -21.62
N ARG A 186 5.48 14.68 -22.12
CA ARG A 186 4.03 14.76 -21.92
C ARG A 186 3.32 13.45 -22.29
N LEU A 187 3.55 12.95 -23.50
CA LEU A 187 2.90 11.72 -23.97
C LEU A 187 3.42 10.48 -23.21
N THR A 188 4.72 10.40 -22.90
CA THR A 188 5.28 9.32 -22.10
C THR A 188 4.63 9.26 -20.71
N VAL A 189 4.54 10.41 -20.03
CA VAL A 189 3.92 10.51 -18.70
C VAL A 189 2.43 10.18 -18.75
N PHE A 190 1.71 10.59 -19.80
CA PHE A 190 0.31 10.22 -19.99
C PHE A 190 0.11 8.70 -20.07
N VAL A 191 0.94 8.01 -20.86
CA VAL A 191 0.88 6.53 -20.96
C VAL A 191 1.16 5.89 -19.61
N LEU A 192 2.15 6.39 -18.85
CA LEU A 192 2.44 5.91 -17.49
C LEU A 192 1.25 6.16 -16.54
N SER A 193 0.58 7.31 -16.63
CA SER A 193 -0.61 7.62 -15.83
C SER A 193 -1.77 6.66 -16.14
N LEU A 194 -2.00 6.33 -17.41
CA LEU A 194 -3.01 5.34 -17.81
C LEU A 194 -2.69 3.94 -17.29
N MET A 195 -1.43 3.51 -17.36
CA MET A 195 -0.99 2.23 -16.77
C MET A 195 -1.19 2.21 -15.25
N GLY A 196 -0.91 3.31 -14.57
CA GLY A 196 -1.15 3.48 -13.13
C GLY A 196 -2.63 3.39 -12.79
N ALA A 197 -3.49 4.13 -13.50
CA ALA A 197 -4.94 4.09 -13.29
C ALA A 197 -5.55 2.71 -13.58
N ALA A 198 -5.08 2.03 -14.63
CA ALA A 198 -5.49 0.65 -14.94
C ALA A 198 -5.11 -0.32 -13.82
N SER A 199 -3.88 -0.20 -13.29
CA SER A 199 -3.40 -1.02 -12.16
C SER A 199 -4.19 -0.75 -10.88
N PHE A 200 -4.51 0.53 -10.62
CA PHE A 200 -5.36 0.93 -9.49
C PHE A 200 -6.76 0.36 -9.60
N GLY A 201 -7.39 0.46 -10.78
CA GLY A 201 -8.70 -0.12 -11.08
C GLY A 201 -8.71 -1.65 -10.96
N LEU A 202 -7.68 -2.32 -11.50
CA LEU A 202 -7.55 -3.77 -11.42
C LEU A 202 -7.39 -4.24 -9.96
N THR A 203 -6.62 -3.53 -9.14
CA THR A 203 -6.55 -3.79 -7.70
C THR A 203 -7.93 -3.68 -7.05
N GLY A 204 -8.71 -2.64 -7.38
CA GLY A 204 -10.08 -2.48 -6.90
C GLY A 204 -11.00 -3.64 -7.28
N LEU A 205 -10.91 -4.12 -8.53
CA LEU A 205 -11.66 -5.28 -9.02
C LEU A 205 -11.26 -6.57 -8.29
N LEU A 206 -9.96 -6.77 -8.03
CA LEU A 206 -9.47 -7.92 -7.26
C LEU A 206 -10.00 -7.89 -5.82
N LEU A 207 -9.92 -6.73 -5.14
CA LEU A 207 -10.45 -6.55 -3.79
C LEU A 207 -11.96 -6.79 -3.75
N HIS A 208 -12.71 -6.28 -4.73
CA HIS A 208 -14.14 -6.51 -4.86
C HIS A 208 -14.48 -8.00 -5.06
N ARG A 209 -13.67 -8.74 -5.83
CA ARG A 209 -13.83 -10.18 -6.03
C ARG A 209 -13.47 -10.98 -4.78
N LEU A 210 -12.39 -10.61 -4.09
CA LEU A 210 -11.96 -11.29 -2.86
C LEU A 210 -12.95 -11.12 -1.70
N THR A 211 -13.74 -10.05 -1.73
CA THR A 211 -14.79 -9.79 -0.72
C THR A 211 -16.20 -10.18 -1.19
N ARG A 212 -16.30 -10.92 -2.32
CA ARG A 212 -17.59 -11.33 -2.91
C ARG A 212 -18.44 -12.12 -1.90
N GLY A 213 -19.77 -11.84 -1.91
CA GLY A 213 -20.82 -12.48 -1.09
C GLY A 213 -21.04 -11.82 0.28
N ASP A 214 -20.19 -10.86 0.67
CA ASP A 214 -20.45 -9.98 1.80
C ASP A 214 -20.47 -8.52 1.32
N THR A 215 -21.66 -7.97 1.18
CA THR A 215 -21.86 -6.60 0.69
C THR A 215 -21.16 -5.56 1.56
N ARG A 216 -21.08 -5.77 2.88
CA ARG A 216 -20.38 -4.85 3.80
C ARG A 216 -18.87 -4.87 3.60
N ARG A 217 -18.30 -6.06 3.38
CA ARG A 217 -16.86 -6.18 3.05
C ARG A 217 -16.55 -5.59 1.68
N GLN A 218 -17.41 -5.80 0.68
CA GLN A 218 -17.26 -5.18 -0.64
C GLN A 218 -17.35 -3.65 -0.55
N GLN A 219 -18.32 -3.12 0.21
CA GLN A 219 -18.45 -1.69 0.46
C GLN A 219 -17.18 -1.11 1.13
N ARG A 220 -16.69 -1.79 2.18
CA ARG A 220 -15.45 -1.43 2.85
C ARG A 220 -14.26 -1.42 1.88
N ALA A 221 -14.09 -2.46 1.09
CA ALA A 221 -13.00 -2.57 0.11
C ALA A 221 -13.05 -1.43 -0.91
N ALA A 222 -14.22 -1.07 -1.41
CA ALA A 222 -14.39 0.06 -2.32
C ALA A 222 -14.07 1.40 -1.65
N LEU A 223 -14.51 1.64 -0.41
CA LEU A 223 -14.21 2.88 0.33
C LEU A 223 -12.72 3.00 0.67
N MET A 224 -12.06 1.89 1.03
CA MET A 224 -10.65 1.92 1.42
C MET A 224 -9.68 1.97 0.25
N TRP A 225 -10.13 1.63 -0.95
CA TRP A 225 -9.28 1.64 -2.14
C TRP A 225 -9.82 2.58 -3.21
N THR A 226 -10.82 2.19 -4.01
CA THR A 226 -11.22 2.95 -5.19
C THR A 226 -11.83 4.31 -4.89
N CYS A 227 -12.60 4.44 -3.80
CA CYS A 227 -13.14 5.71 -3.32
C CYS A 227 -12.27 6.37 -2.24
N ASN A 228 -11.06 5.87 -1.98
CA ASN A 228 -10.14 6.51 -1.05
C ASN A 228 -9.51 7.74 -1.71
N PRO A 229 -9.91 8.96 -1.33
CA PRO A 229 -9.46 10.17 -2.02
C PRO A 229 -7.97 10.44 -1.82
N LEU A 230 -7.39 10.00 -0.69
CA LEU A 230 -5.95 10.11 -0.45
C LEU A 230 -5.17 9.19 -1.40
N MET A 231 -5.64 7.97 -1.63
CA MET A 231 -5.02 7.04 -2.58
C MET A 231 -5.19 7.52 -4.03
N LEU A 232 -6.36 8.06 -4.39
CA LEU A 232 -6.56 8.68 -5.69
C LEU A 232 -5.59 9.85 -5.91
N GLN A 233 -5.35 10.67 -4.89
CA GLN A 233 -4.43 11.79 -4.96
C GLN A 233 -2.98 11.34 -5.03
N VAL A 234 -2.52 10.53 -4.06
CA VAL A 234 -1.08 10.22 -3.95
C VAL A 234 -0.61 9.12 -4.92
N LEU A 235 -1.48 8.19 -5.33
CA LEU A 235 -1.10 7.12 -6.25
C LEU A 235 -1.45 7.45 -7.69
N VAL A 236 -2.69 7.86 -7.95
CA VAL A 236 -3.17 8.04 -9.33
C VAL A 236 -2.79 9.42 -9.84
N ALA A 237 -3.19 10.50 -9.16
CA ALA A 237 -2.83 11.86 -9.55
C ALA A 237 -1.33 12.14 -9.41
N GLY A 238 -0.62 11.41 -8.54
CA GLY A 238 0.86 11.45 -8.46
C GLY A 238 1.56 10.57 -9.50
N ALA A 239 0.83 9.75 -10.26
CA ALA A 239 1.35 8.78 -11.24
C ALA A 239 2.46 7.87 -10.68
N HIS A 240 2.29 7.40 -9.43
CA HIS A 240 3.30 6.57 -8.78
C HIS A 240 3.24 5.11 -9.23
N VAL A 241 4.41 4.52 -9.50
CA VAL A 241 4.60 3.12 -9.91
C VAL A 241 4.10 2.11 -8.87
N ASP A 242 3.89 2.55 -7.65
CA ASP A 242 3.37 1.74 -6.54
C ASP A 242 2.02 1.08 -6.87
N THR A 243 1.15 1.70 -7.67
CA THR A 243 -0.10 1.09 -8.14
C THR A 243 0.14 -0.24 -8.86
N LEU A 244 1.18 -0.27 -9.71
CA LEU A 244 1.58 -1.47 -10.44
C LEU A 244 2.16 -2.55 -9.50
N ALA A 245 2.95 -2.17 -8.50
CA ALA A 245 3.48 -3.10 -7.52
C ALA A 245 2.36 -3.72 -6.66
N ILE A 246 1.41 -2.91 -6.22
CA ILE A 246 0.29 -3.31 -5.35
C ILE A 246 -0.66 -4.28 -6.07
N VAL A 247 -0.90 -4.15 -7.38
CA VAL A 247 -1.76 -5.10 -8.10
C VAL A 247 -1.18 -6.51 -8.06
N PHE A 248 0.14 -6.67 -8.21
CA PHE A 248 0.80 -7.96 -8.07
C PHE A 248 0.72 -8.51 -6.65
N ALA A 249 0.88 -7.65 -5.63
CA ALA A 249 0.74 -8.03 -4.24
C ALA A 249 -0.67 -8.57 -3.93
N VAL A 250 -1.71 -7.86 -4.34
CA VAL A 250 -3.10 -8.29 -4.13
C VAL A 250 -3.43 -9.52 -4.96
N ALA A 251 -2.95 -9.62 -6.20
CA ALA A 251 -3.14 -10.78 -7.04
C ALA A 251 -2.47 -12.03 -6.46
N SER A 252 -1.26 -11.91 -5.89
CA SER A 252 -0.57 -13.03 -5.24
C SER A 252 -1.35 -13.56 -4.03
N VAL A 253 -1.85 -12.66 -3.18
CA VAL A 253 -2.73 -13.02 -2.05
C VAL A 253 -4.01 -13.70 -2.56
N ALA A 254 -4.61 -13.17 -3.63
CA ALA A 254 -5.82 -13.75 -4.23
C ALA A 254 -5.59 -15.18 -4.74
N VAL A 255 -4.53 -15.40 -5.49
CA VAL A 255 -4.16 -16.72 -6.02
C VAL A 255 -3.84 -17.69 -4.88
N PHE A 256 -3.04 -17.26 -3.92
CA PHE A 256 -2.70 -18.07 -2.75
C PHE A 256 -3.95 -18.48 -1.96
N CYS A 257 -4.78 -17.53 -1.58
CA CYS A 257 -6.01 -17.79 -0.81
C CYS A 257 -6.99 -18.70 -1.57
N ARG A 258 -7.10 -18.57 -2.90
CA ARG A 258 -8.07 -19.35 -3.68
C ARG A 258 -7.63 -20.79 -3.93
N TYR A 259 -6.35 -21.00 -4.25
CA TYR A 259 -5.87 -22.27 -4.78
C TYR A 259 -4.99 -23.05 -3.81
N ALA A 260 -4.16 -22.40 -3.01
CA ALA A 260 -3.32 -23.09 -2.04
C ALA A 260 -4.10 -23.61 -0.82
N THR A 261 -5.34 -23.13 -0.64
CA THR A 261 -6.22 -23.52 0.47
C THR A 261 -7.39 -24.42 0.04
N ALA A 262 -7.57 -24.64 -1.27
CA ALA A 262 -8.60 -25.53 -1.81
C ALA A 262 -8.27 -27.00 -1.52
N PRO A 263 -9.26 -27.89 -1.38
CA PRO A 263 -9.02 -29.33 -1.26
C PRO A 263 -8.26 -29.84 -2.49
N ALA A 264 -6.99 -30.21 -2.30
CA ALA A 264 -6.12 -30.66 -3.38
C ALA A 264 -4.93 -31.49 -2.84
N THR A 265 -4.15 -32.05 -3.73
CA THR A 265 -2.90 -32.74 -3.37
C THR A 265 -1.83 -31.73 -2.96
N PRO A 266 -0.83 -32.12 -2.14
CA PRO A 266 0.29 -31.25 -1.77
C PRO A 266 1.02 -30.63 -2.99
N ALA A 267 1.17 -31.40 -4.07
CA ALA A 267 1.79 -30.89 -5.30
C ALA A 267 0.98 -29.77 -5.96
N ARG A 268 -0.35 -29.88 -6.00
CA ARG A 268 -1.23 -28.80 -6.49
C ARG A 268 -1.20 -27.56 -5.59
N HIS A 269 -1.11 -27.74 -4.28
CA HIS A 269 -0.86 -26.61 -3.35
C HIS A 269 0.49 -25.95 -3.64
N GLY A 270 1.54 -26.75 -3.93
CA GLY A 270 2.84 -26.23 -4.34
C GLY A 270 2.79 -25.42 -5.64
N LEU A 271 2.06 -25.89 -6.67
CA LEU A 271 1.86 -25.13 -7.92
C LEU A 271 1.11 -23.82 -7.71
N ALA A 272 0.06 -23.83 -6.88
CA ALA A 272 -0.66 -22.61 -6.54
C ALA A 272 0.21 -21.62 -5.76
N ALA A 273 1.04 -22.13 -4.84
CA ALA A 273 2.02 -21.32 -4.13
C ALA A 273 3.10 -20.78 -5.08
N ALA A 274 3.54 -21.57 -6.09
CA ALA A 274 4.48 -21.12 -7.11
C ALA A 274 3.88 -19.99 -7.98
N ALA A 275 2.61 -20.09 -8.37
CA ALA A 275 1.94 -19.02 -9.09
C ALA A 275 1.84 -17.74 -8.24
N ALA A 276 1.51 -17.85 -6.95
CA ALA A 276 1.53 -16.72 -6.02
C ALA A 276 2.95 -16.15 -5.85
N GLY A 277 3.95 -17.01 -5.71
CA GLY A 277 5.37 -16.64 -5.65
C GLY A 277 5.84 -15.90 -6.90
N ALA A 278 5.45 -16.37 -8.10
CA ALA A 278 5.77 -15.71 -9.36
C ALA A 278 5.14 -14.30 -9.43
N LEU A 279 3.89 -14.13 -8.99
CA LEU A 279 3.28 -12.80 -8.89
C LEU A 279 4.03 -11.89 -7.92
N ILE A 280 4.51 -12.41 -6.77
CA ILE A 280 5.36 -11.64 -5.85
C ILE A 280 6.68 -11.28 -6.53
N GLY A 281 7.29 -12.21 -7.26
CA GLY A 281 8.52 -11.98 -8.02
C GLY A 281 8.36 -10.90 -9.10
N LEU A 282 7.23 -10.89 -9.81
CA LEU A 282 6.87 -9.81 -10.75
C LEU A 282 6.67 -8.48 -10.02
N GLY A 283 5.98 -8.49 -8.87
CA GLY A 283 5.84 -7.32 -8.01
C GLY A 283 7.19 -6.80 -7.48
N PHE A 284 8.09 -7.69 -7.06
CA PHE A 284 9.46 -7.38 -6.69
C PHE A 284 10.24 -6.76 -7.87
N ALA A 285 10.04 -7.29 -9.07
CA ALA A 285 10.59 -6.73 -10.30
C ALA A 285 9.92 -5.40 -10.73
N VAL A 286 8.90 -4.92 -10.01
CA VAL A 286 8.44 -3.52 -10.02
C VAL A 286 9.12 -2.75 -8.89
N LYS A 287 8.98 -3.23 -7.65
CA LYS A 287 9.46 -2.57 -6.43
C LYS A 287 9.84 -3.61 -5.37
N ALA A 288 11.06 -3.52 -4.87
CA ALA A 288 11.64 -4.53 -3.97
C ALA A 288 10.81 -4.80 -2.70
N THR A 289 10.06 -3.80 -2.22
CA THR A 289 9.20 -3.92 -1.04
C THR A 289 8.10 -4.98 -1.17
N MET A 290 7.79 -5.44 -2.38
CA MET A 290 6.80 -6.52 -2.59
C MET A 290 7.27 -7.87 -2.05
N ALA A 291 8.58 -8.07 -1.80
CA ALA A 291 9.09 -9.24 -1.09
C ALA A 291 8.46 -9.42 0.31
N LEU A 292 8.02 -8.33 0.96
CA LEU A 292 7.32 -8.37 2.24
C LEU A 292 6.04 -9.22 2.18
N ILE A 293 5.34 -9.23 1.05
CA ILE A 293 4.16 -10.06 0.86
C ILE A 293 4.54 -11.54 0.84
N GLY A 294 5.65 -11.88 0.17
CA GLY A 294 6.21 -13.24 0.17
C GLY A 294 6.56 -13.70 1.58
N ALA A 295 7.23 -12.84 2.36
CA ALA A 295 7.54 -13.12 3.75
C ALA A 295 6.25 -13.33 4.58
N GLY A 296 5.20 -12.54 4.37
CA GLY A 296 3.91 -12.69 5.03
C GLY A 296 3.23 -14.02 4.68
N LEU A 297 3.19 -14.41 3.39
CA LEU A 297 2.61 -15.69 2.97
C LEU A 297 3.42 -16.89 3.51
N ALA A 298 4.74 -16.82 3.48
CA ALA A 298 5.60 -17.85 4.07
C ALA A 298 5.37 -17.98 5.58
N LEU A 299 5.27 -16.87 6.30
CA LEU A 299 4.93 -16.84 7.71
C LEU A 299 3.57 -17.47 7.99
N ALA A 300 2.56 -17.20 7.16
CA ALA A 300 1.24 -17.83 7.28
C ALA A 300 1.31 -19.36 7.14
N CYS A 301 2.12 -19.88 6.22
CA CYS A 301 2.34 -21.31 6.06
C CYS A 301 2.94 -21.93 7.34
N VAL A 302 3.96 -21.27 7.91
CA VAL A 302 4.62 -21.74 9.15
C VAL A 302 3.63 -21.69 10.33
N LEU A 303 2.86 -20.63 10.48
CA LEU A 303 1.87 -20.50 11.56
C LEU A 303 0.76 -21.54 11.42
N ALA A 304 0.25 -21.79 10.22
CA ALA A 304 -0.76 -22.81 9.95
C ALA A 304 -0.23 -24.23 10.24
N TRP A 305 1.01 -24.51 9.85
CA TRP A 305 1.65 -25.79 10.16
C TRP A 305 1.82 -26.00 11.67
N ARG A 306 2.28 -24.99 12.41
CA ARG A 306 2.39 -25.06 13.87
C ARG A 306 1.06 -25.30 14.55
N ALA A 307 -0.02 -24.69 14.04
CA ALA A 307 -1.36 -24.84 14.61
C ALA A 307 -1.97 -26.23 14.38
N LYS A 308 -1.53 -26.95 13.33
CA LYS A 308 -2.01 -28.30 12.96
C LYS A 308 -1.16 -29.45 13.53
N ARG A 309 -0.16 -29.17 14.38
CA ARG A 309 0.70 -30.21 14.96
C ARG A 309 -0.14 -31.14 15.84
N GLU A 310 -0.41 -32.36 15.33
CA GLU A 310 -0.97 -33.47 16.06
C GLU A 310 0.11 -34.55 16.30
N PRO A 311 0.11 -35.23 17.44
CA PRO A 311 0.97 -36.37 17.65
C PRO A 311 0.71 -37.45 16.57
N GLY A 312 1.74 -37.84 15.81
CA GLY A 312 1.66 -38.84 14.73
C GLY A 312 1.37 -38.31 13.32
N GLY A 313 1.03 -37.01 13.15
CA GLY A 313 0.77 -36.39 11.83
C GLY A 313 1.93 -35.54 11.28
N GLU A 314 3.06 -35.50 11.96
CA GLU A 314 4.16 -34.54 11.71
C GLU A 314 4.77 -34.62 10.31
N ALA A 315 5.01 -35.84 9.80
CA ALA A 315 5.65 -36.03 8.49
C ALA A 315 4.79 -35.54 7.33
N ARG A 316 3.46 -35.73 7.40
CA ARG A 316 2.52 -35.29 6.36
C ARG A 316 2.37 -33.75 6.38
N GLY A 317 2.26 -33.17 7.56
CA GLY A 317 2.19 -31.70 7.71
C GLY A 317 3.46 -31.01 7.26
N PHE A 318 4.65 -31.59 7.52
CA PHE A 318 5.92 -31.06 7.07
C PHE A 318 6.05 -31.11 5.54
N ARG A 319 5.60 -32.21 4.91
CA ARG A 319 5.60 -32.32 3.44
C ARG A 319 4.71 -31.26 2.77
N GLU A 320 3.53 -30.99 3.33
CA GLU A 320 2.65 -29.91 2.83
C GLU A 320 3.32 -28.54 2.97
N LEU A 321 3.92 -28.24 4.12
CA LEU A 321 4.68 -27.01 4.33
C LEU A 321 5.82 -26.86 3.33
N ALA A 322 6.58 -27.95 3.09
CA ALA A 322 7.70 -27.94 2.15
C ALA A 322 7.23 -27.62 0.70
N TRP A 323 6.10 -28.19 0.27
CA TRP A 323 5.51 -27.87 -1.03
C TRP A 323 5.05 -26.41 -1.12
N LEU A 324 4.43 -25.86 -0.09
CA LEU A 324 3.99 -24.46 -0.06
C LEU A 324 5.17 -23.50 -0.08
N LEU A 325 6.15 -23.68 0.81
CA LEU A 325 7.34 -22.82 0.87
C LEU A 325 8.23 -22.98 -0.38
N GLY A 326 8.44 -24.22 -0.83
CA GLY A 326 9.18 -24.50 -2.06
C GLY A 326 8.52 -23.89 -3.28
N GLY A 327 7.18 -23.97 -3.37
CA GLY A 327 6.42 -23.32 -4.43
C GLY A 327 6.56 -21.79 -4.39
N LEU A 328 6.32 -21.16 -3.23
CA LEU A 328 6.50 -19.72 -3.08
C LEU A 328 7.91 -19.26 -3.47
N ALA A 329 8.93 -19.93 -2.94
CA ALA A 329 10.33 -19.60 -3.20
C ALA A 329 10.71 -19.86 -4.67
N GLY A 330 10.28 -20.99 -5.25
CA GLY A 330 10.55 -21.34 -6.65
C GLY A 330 9.89 -20.37 -7.63
N GLY A 331 8.61 -20.06 -7.43
CA GLY A 331 7.91 -19.08 -8.26
C GLY A 331 8.51 -17.68 -8.18
N PHE A 332 8.81 -17.23 -6.96
CA PHE A 332 9.50 -15.95 -6.73
C PHE A 332 10.87 -15.94 -7.41
N GLY A 333 11.68 -16.97 -7.15
CA GLY A 333 13.03 -17.07 -7.71
C GLY A 333 13.05 -17.11 -9.24
N LEU A 334 12.08 -17.80 -9.86
CA LEU A 334 11.95 -17.84 -11.32
C LEU A 334 11.65 -16.43 -11.88
N ALA A 335 10.65 -15.73 -11.34
CA ALA A 335 10.24 -14.44 -11.86
C ALA A 335 11.25 -13.31 -11.53
N ALA A 336 11.77 -13.25 -10.31
CA ALA A 336 12.79 -12.28 -9.92
C ALA A 336 14.14 -12.61 -10.56
N GLY A 337 14.49 -13.90 -10.67
CA GLY A 337 15.74 -14.38 -11.28
C GLY A 337 15.83 -14.05 -12.78
N ALA A 338 14.74 -14.21 -13.54
CA ALA A 338 14.68 -13.80 -14.94
C ALA A 338 15.05 -12.32 -15.13
N SER A 339 14.63 -11.46 -14.19
CA SER A 339 15.00 -10.05 -14.13
C SER A 339 16.52 -9.84 -13.97
N LEU A 340 17.13 -10.61 -13.06
CA LEU A 340 18.56 -10.51 -12.77
C LEU A 340 19.42 -11.09 -13.91
N VAL A 341 18.93 -12.12 -14.59
CA VAL A 341 19.63 -12.68 -15.77
C VAL A 341 19.70 -11.67 -16.91
N TYR A 342 18.63 -10.90 -17.13
CA TYR A 342 18.57 -9.94 -18.23
C TYR A 342 19.39 -8.65 -17.94
N TRP A 343 19.29 -8.09 -16.73
CA TRP A 343 19.91 -6.80 -16.38
C TRP A 343 21.21 -6.93 -15.59
N GLY A 344 21.53 -8.11 -15.11
CA GLY A 344 22.67 -8.37 -14.23
C GLY A 344 22.45 -7.97 -12.78
N PRO A 345 23.38 -8.38 -11.87
CA PRO A 345 23.29 -8.09 -10.43
C PRO A 345 23.33 -6.59 -10.10
N SER A 346 23.91 -5.76 -10.98
CA SER A 346 23.96 -4.30 -10.84
C SER A 346 22.57 -3.66 -10.72
N SER A 347 21.52 -4.33 -11.22
CA SER A 347 20.14 -3.85 -11.14
C SER A 347 19.59 -3.76 -9.70
N LEU A 348 20.18 -4.47 -8.73
CA LEU A 348 19.79 -4.39 -7.32
C LEU A 348 20.50 -3.28 -6.56
N GLY A 349 21.68 -2.83 -7.02
CA GLY A 349 22.51 -1.86 -6.29
C GLY A 349 21.79 -0.55 -5.96
N PRO A 350 21.09 0.11 -6.91
CA PRO A 350 20.36 1.35 -6.63
C PRO A 350 19.25 1.16 -5.60
N ALA A 351 18.46 0.07 -5.69
CA ALA A 351 17.37 -0.22 -4.75
C ALA A 351 17.88 -0.48 -3.31
N LEU A 352 19.04 -1.14 -3.18
CA LEU A 352 19.67 -1.36 -1.88
C LEU A 352 20.17 -0.05 -1.26
N ARG A 353 20.69 0.87 -2.06
CA ARG A 353 21.11 2.21 -1.59
C ARG A 353 19.91 3.07 -1.15
N GLU A 354 18.77 3.02 -1.85
CA GLU A 354 17.56 3.72 -1.45
C GLU A 354 17.09 3.28 -0.06
N GLY A 355 17.28 2.01 0.29
CA GLY A 355 16.96 1.46 1.61
C GLY A 355 17.68 2.13 2.77
N SER A 356 18.76 2.89 2.54
CA SER A 356 19.49 3.64 3.56
C SER A 356 18.98 5.08 3.78
N PHE A 357 18.05 5.56 2.96
CA PHE A 357 17.55 6.92 3.07
C PHE A 357 16.65 7.11 4.31
N VAL A 358 16.69 8.34 4.84
CA VAL A 358 15.83 8.77 5.95
C VAL A 358 15.00 9.96 5.48
N SER A 359 13.66 9.79 5.45
CA SER A 359 12.75 10.88 5.09
C SER A 359 12.78 12.00 6.14
N ILE A 360 12.65 13.24 5.67
CA ILE A 360 12.61 14.43 6.53
C ILE A 360 11.42 14.36 7.51
N GLY A 361 10.29 13.80 7.07
CA GLY A 361 9.05 13.68 7.83
C GLY A 361 8.99 12.52 8.81
N THR A 362 10.10 11.83 9.14
CA THR A 362 10.08 10.70 10.06
C THR A 362 10.72 10.99 11.43
N PRO A 363 10.30 10.32 12.50
CA PRO A 363 10.98 10.40 13.79
C PRO A 363 12.45 9.97 13.73
N TRP A 364 12.81 9.07 12.83
CA TRP A 364 14.18 8.58 12.64
C TRP A 364 15.18 9.70 12.29
N ARG A 365 14.73 10.79 11.70
CA ARG A 365 15.58 11.95 11.46
C ARG A 365 16.17 12.53 12.76
N PHE A 366 15.36 12.59 13.81
CA PHE A 366 15.83 13.08 15.10
C PHE A 366 16.81 12.10 15.74
N VAL A 367 16.52 10.79 15.65
CA VAL A 367 17.46 9.74 16.12
C VAL A 367 18.78 9.85 15.38
N ARG A 368 18.76 9.92 14.03
CA ARG A 368 19.96 10.09 13.21
C ARG A 368 20.74 11.33 13.62
N TYR A 369 20.08 12.47 13.79
CA TYR A 369 20.70 13.73 14.18
C TYR A 369 21.39 13.63 15.54
N LEU A 370 20.71 13.11 16.56
CA LEU A 370 21.27 12.98 17.91
C LEU A 370 22.46 12.01 17.95
N VAL A 371 22.35 10.87 17.30
CA VAL A 371 23.46 9.90 17.21
C VAL A 371 24.63 10.46 16.42
N HIS A 372 24.38 11.14 15.30
CA HIS A 372 25.42 11.80 14.51
C HIS A 372 26.24 12.80 15.32
N LEU A 373 25.58 13.61 16.15
CA LEU A 373 26.28 14.55 17.05
C LEU A 373 27.22 13.87 18.04
N ALA A 374 26.88 12.65 18.49
CA ALA A 374 27.64 11.93 19.49
C ALA A 374 28.73 11.01 18.89
N THR A 375 28.49 10.45 17.69
CA THR A 375 29.31 9.31 17.19
C THR A 375 29.72 9.43 15.72
N GLY A 376 29.18 10.39 14.99
CA GLY A 376 29.43 10.58 13.57
C GLY A 376 28.43 9.86 12.64
N GLU A 377 28.55 10.12 11.32
CA GLU A 377 27.52 9.75 10.32
C GLU A 377 27.36 8.23 10.11
N ALA A 378 28.47 7.50 10.02
CA ALA A 378 28.43 6.05 9.76
C ALA A 378 27.68 5.28 10.88
N VAL A 379 27.98 5.61 12.14
CA VAL A 379 27.30 5.00 13.30
C VAL A 379 25.82 5.42 13.33
N ALA A 380 25.50 6.67 12.99
CA ALA A 380 24.12 7.14 12.95
C ALA A 380 23.30 6.40 11.89
N GLU A 381 23.86 6.12 10.71
CA GLU A 381 23.21 5.30 9.68
C GLU A 381 22.94 3.88 10.16
N ASP A 382 23.93 3.23 10.79
CA ASP A 382 23.80 1.87 11.28
C ASP A 382 22.77 1.77 12.42
N VAL A 383 22.78 2.71 13.36
CA VAL A 383 21.79 2.77 14.45
C VAL A 383 20.37 2.92 13.89
N VAL A 384 20.16 3.77 12.89
CA VAL A 384 18.84 3.91 12.26
C VAL A 384 18.43 2.64 11.53
N LYS A 385 19.31 2.01 10.76
CA LYS A 385 19.01 0.77 10.03
C LYS A 385 18.66 -0.38 10.97
N ILE A 386 19.53 -0.64 11.95
CA ILE A 386 19.34 -1.71 12.93
C ILE A 386 18.09 -1.43 13.79
N GLY A 387 17.94 -0.20 14.27
CA GLY A 387 16.78 0.22 15.04
C GLY A 387 15.47 0.07 14.29
N ALA A 388 15.43 0.40 13.00
CA ALA A 388 14.24 0.23 12.16
C ALA A 388 13.87 -1.25 11.98
N VAL A 389 14.85 -2.12 11.77
CA VAL A 389 14.63 -3.57 11.67
C VAL A 389 14.11 -4.13 12.99
N LEU A 390 14.76 -3.79 14.11
CA LEU A 390 14.32 -4.25 15.43
C LEU A 390 12.91 -3.76 15.77
N LEU A 391 12.59 -2.50 15.44
CA LEU A 391 11.25 -1.94 15.63
C LEU A 391 10.23 -2.68 14.75
N ALA A 392 10.55 -2.95 13.49
CA ALA A 392 9.68 -3.71 12.59
C ALA A 392 9.40 -5.11 13.12
N LEU A 393 10.43 -5.82 13.61
CA LEU A 393 10.28 -7.14 14.21
C LEU A 393 9.45 -7.10 15.51
N ALA A 394 9.65 -6.10 16.36
CA ALA A 394 8.87 -5.92 17.58
C ALA A 394 7.39 -5.63 17.26
N LEU A 395 7.10 -4.72 16.32
CA LEU A 395 5.74 -4.45 15.88
C LEU A 395 5.09 -5.67 15.22
N LEU A 396 5.83 -6.41 14.41
CA LEU A 396 5.35 -7.67 13.82
C LEU A 396 4.99 -8.68 14.91
N ALA A 397 5.86 -8.86 15.91
CA ALA A 397 5.59 -9.78 17.03
C ALA A 397 4.33 -9.37 17.82
N LEU A 398 4.13 -8.08 18.08
CA LEU A 398 2.93 -7.55 18.74
C LEU A 398 1.66 -7.77 17.88
N LEU A 399 1.73 -7.51 16.57
CA LEU A 399 0.63 -7.74 15.64
C LEU A 399 0.25 -9.23 15.58
N LEU A 400 1.23 -10.13 15.44
CA LEU A 400 1.01 -11.58 15.40
C LEU A 400 0.44 -12.10 16.71
N ARG A 401 0.95 -11.60 17.85
CA ARG A 401 0.40 -11.93 19.17
C ARG A 401 -1.05 -11.48 19.30
N SER A 402 -1.38 -10.28 18.85
CA SER A 402 -2.73 -9.76 18.83
C SER A 402 -3.67 -10.60 17.95
N ILE A 403 -3.18 -11.08 16.79
CA ILE A 403 -3.91 -12.00 15.92
C ILE A 403 -4.16 -13.35 16.62
N ALA A 404 -3.17 -13.87 17.33
CA ALA A 404 -3.27 -15.15 18.03
C ALA A 404 -4.15 -15.09 19.28
N ALA A 405 -4.18 -13.95 19.98
CA ALA A 405 -4.97 -13.73 21.20
C ALA A 405 -6.43 -13.32 20.94
N ALA A 406 -6.80 -13.01 19.69
CA ALA A 406 -8.10 -12.48 19.37
C ALA A 406 -9.22 -13.49 19.62
N GLU A 407 -10.23 -13.08 20.39
CA GLU A 407 -11.50 -13.82 20.48
C GLU A 407 -12.24 -13.80 19.14
N PRO A 408 -13.03 -14.86 18.80
CA PRO A 408 -13.89 -14.83 17.63
C PRO A 408 -14.78 -13.59 17.66
N GLY A 409 -14.55 -12.63 16.75
CA GLY A 409 -15.30 -11.37 16.64
C GLY A 409 -14.58 -10.09 17.10
N THR A 410 -13.43 -10.17 17.76
CA THR A 410 -12.65 -8.96 18.20
C THR A 410 -11.50 -8.59 17.26
N TRP A 411 -10.79 -9.56 16.75
CA TRP A 411 -10.06 -9.45 15.49
C TRP A 411 -10.91 -10.13 14.44
N PRO A 412 -11.29 -9.40 13.46
CA PRO A 412 -12.34 -9.81 12.63
C PRO A 412 -11.88 -10.91 11.67
N GLY A 413 -12.42 -12.10 11.82
CA GLY A 413 -12.28 -13.20 10.89
C GLY A 413 -11.06 -14.10 11.02
N VAL A 414 -10.24 -13.96 12.08
CA VAL A 414 -9.21 -14.96 12.38
C VAL A 414 -9.75 -15.96 13.38
N PRO A 415 -9.89 -17.25 13.00
CA PRO A 415 -10.21 -18.31 13.95
C PRO A 415 -9.10 -18.41 15.00
N ARG A 416 -9.45 -18.68 16.26
CA ARG A 416 -8.48 -19.00 17.30
C ARG A 416 -7.55 -20.11 16.80
N LEU A 417 -6.25 -19.91 16.87
CA LEU A 417 -5.25 -20.95 16.62
C LEU A 417 -5.26 -22.05 17.71
N ALA A 418 -6.27 -22.09 18.59
CA ALA A 418 -6.22 -22.77 19.87
C ALA A 418 -6.80 -24.19 19.92
N SER A 419 -7.55 -24.67 18.94
CA SER A 419 -7.85 -26.12 18.86
C SER A 419 -8.42 -26.52 17.49
N PRO A 420 -8.16 -27.75 17.03
CA PRO A 420 -8.76 -28.31 15.80
C PRO A 420 -10.29 -28.32 15.82
N ALA A 421 -10.92 -28.54 16.97
CA ALA A 421 -12.36 -28.58 17.13
C ALA A 421 -13.04 -27.19 17.01
N SER A 422 -12.39 -26.13 17.49
CA SER A 422 -12.92 -24.76 17.38
C SER A 422 -12.80 -24.23 15.94
N LEU A 423 -11.85 -24.72 15.16
CA LEU A 423 -11.64 -24.37 13.77
C LEU A 423 -12.71 -24.95 12.85
N ALA A 424 -13.17 -26.19 13.13
CA ALA A 424 -14.24 -26.85 12.40
C ALA A 424 -15.61 -26.18 12.65
N ASP A 425 -15.91 -25.77 13.89
CA ASP A 425 -17.17 -25.14 14.26
C ASP A 425 -17.29 -23.69 13.73
N THR A 426 -16.18 -22.97 13.67
CA THR A 426 -16.15 -21.61 13.09
C THR A 426 -16.28 -21.65 11.56
N ALA A 427 -15.69 -22.65 10.90
CA ALA A 427 -15.83 -22.86 9.46
C ALA A 427 -17.28 -23.19 9.05
N ALA A 428 -18.05 -23.86 9.92
CA ALA A 428 -19.44 -24.24 9.65
C ALA A 428 -20.44 -23.08 9.77
N ARG A 429 -20.13 -22.02 10.52
CA ARG A 429 -21.03 -20.90 10.84
C ARG A 429 -20.87 -19.66 9.96
N THR A 430 -19.83 -19.57 9.15
CA THR A 430 -19.62 -18.42 8.27
C THR A 430 -20.15 -18.67 6.86
N SER A 431 -20.91 -17.72 6.35
CA SER A 431 -21.61 -17.71 5.05
C SER A 431 -20.67 -17.97 3.82
N PRO A 432 -21.20 -18.46 2.66
CA PRO A 432 -20.44 -19.05 1.54
C PRO A 432 -19.57 -18.11 0.70
N VAL A 433 -18.89 -17.14 1.31
CA VAL A 433 -18.46 -15.94 0.64
C VAL A 433 -17.02 -15.88 0.18
N ILE A 434 -16.17 -16.62 0.79
CA ILE A 434 -14.84 -16.88 0.25
C ILE A 434 -14.54 -18.33 0.57
N ASP A 435 -14.55 -19.20 -0.43
CA ASP A 435 -14.00 -20.54 -0.25
C ASP A 435 -12.53 -20.47 0.22
N ALA A 436 -11.85 -19.40 -0.11
CA ALA A 436 -10.52 -19.06 0.36
C ALA A 436 -10.44 -18.54 1.82
N GLY A 437 -11.44 -17.83 2.32
CA GLY A 437 -11.48 -17.32 3.70
C GLY A 437 -11.96 -18.36 4.72
N ARG A 438 -12.48 -19.49 4.28
CA ARG A 438 -12.90 -20.60 5.14
C ARG A 438 -11.72 -21.42 5.65
N SER A 439 -10.58 -21.41 4.97
CA SER A 439 -9.40 -22.10 5.46
C SER A 439 -8.63 -21.21 6.43
N VAL A 440 -8.15 -21.78 7.50
CA VAL A 440 -7.26 -21.13 8.48
C VAL A 440 -6.05 -20.51 7.78
N LEU A 441 -5.49 -21.22 6.79
CA LEU A 441 -4.33 -20.76 6.03
C LEU A 441 -4.65 -19.50 5.22
N GLY A 442 -5.84 -19.40 4.57
CA GLY A 442 -6.23 -18.22 3.81
C GLY A 442 -6.41 -16.99 4.69
N ALA A 443 -7.05 -17.13 5.85
CA ALA A 443 -7.18 -16.06 6.83
C ALA A 443 -5.81 -15.59 7.35
N LEU A 444 -4.94 -16.54 7.72
CA LEU A 444 -3.58 -16.26 8.16
C LEU A 444 -2.74 -15.58 7.06
N ALA A 445 -2.93 -15.97 5.79
CA ALA A 445 -2.21 -15.37 4.67
C ALA A 445 -2.48 -13.86 4.56
N VAL A 446 -3.76 -13.45 4.62
CA VAL A 446 -4.13 -12.02 4.58
C VAL A 446 -3.60 -11.29 5.82
N CYS A 447 -3.79 -11.86 7.02
CA CYS A 447 -3.36 -11.25 8.27
C CYS A 447 -1.83 -11.11 8.37
N ALA A 448 -1.08 -12.15 8.01
CA ALA A 448 0.38 -12.13 8.08
C ALA A 448 0.97 -11.21 6.99
N ALA A 449 0.43 -11.22 5.77
CA ALA A 449 0.84 -10.29 4.73
C ALA A 449 0.63 -8.82 5.18
N PHE A 450 -0.54 -8.52 5.76
CA PHE A 450 -0.80 -7.20 6.34
C PHE A 450 0.15 -6.89 7.50
N ALA A 451 0.33 -7.81 8.45
CA ALA A 451 1.17 -7.57 9.63
C ALA A 451 2.62 -7.27 9.25
N VAL A 452 3.20 -8.03 8.32
CA VAL A 452 4.57 -7.79 7.83
C VAL A 452 4.66 -6.45 7.10
N ALA A 453 3.75 -6.16 6.17
CA ALA A 453 3.75 -4.90 5.43
C ALA A 453 3.52 -3.70 6.35
N PHE A 454 2.58 -3.79 7.30
CA PHE A 454 2.24 -2.69 8.20
C PHE A 454 3.31 -2.42 9.24
N ALA A 455 3.94 -3.47 9.79
CA ALA A 455 5.09 -3.32 10.68
C ALA A 455 6.25 -2.59 9.97
N TRP A 456 6.53 -2.96 8.72
CA TRP A 456 7.51 -2.26 7.89
C TRP A 456 7.11 -0.81 7.64
N LEU A 457 5.88 -0.53 7.20
CA LEU A 457 5.40 0.83 6.94
C LEU A 457 5.56 1.77 8.15
N VAL A 458 5.29 1.26 9.36
CA VAL A 458 5.37 2.08 10.58
C VAL A 458 6.81 2.25 11.06
N ALA A 459 7.65 1.22 10.90
CA ALA A 459 9.01 1.20 11.43
C ALA A 459 10.06 1.82 10.49
N TRP A 460 9.83 1.79 9.16
CA TRP A 460 10.89 2.12 8.21
C TRP A 460 11.23 3.61 8.19
N PRO A 461 12.53 3.98 8.06
CA PRO A 461 12.96 5.38 8.11
C PRO A 461 12.68 6.17 6.84
N TYR A 462 12.58 5.50 5.69
CA TYR A 462 12.23 6.15 4.43
C TYR A 462 10.76 5.91 4.10
N VAL A 463 9.92 6.90 4.34
CA VAL A 463 8.47 6.83 4.15
C VAL A 463 7.97 7.98 3.30
N LEU A 464 7.06 7.65 2.40
CA LEU A 464 6.42 8.54 1.46
C LEU A 464 4.91 8.23 1.45
N PRO A 465 4.02 9.21 1.18
CA PRO A 465 2.58 9.00 1.32
C PRO A 465 2.02 7.87 0.44
N TRP A 466 2.60 7.62 -0.73
CA TRP A 466 2.15 6.55 -1.63
C TRP A 466 2.55 5.14 -1.18
N TYR A 467 3.52 4.98 -0.26
CA TYR A 467 3.85 3.68 0.31
C TYR A 467 2.69 3.10 1.14
N ASP A 468 1.86 3.97 1.72
CA ASP A 468 0.69 3.56 2.49
C ASP A 468 -0.36 2.82 1.64
N GLY A 469 -0.30 2.93 0.31
CA GLY A 469 -1.16 2.20 -0.62
C GLY A 469 -1.15 0.70 -0.40
N LEU A 470 0.01 0.09 -0.12
CA LEU A 470 0.10 -1.33 0.22
C LEU A 470 -0.66 -1.66 1.50
N GLY A 471 -0.53 -0.81 2.53
CA GLY A 471 -1.28 -0.93 3.77
C GLY A 471 -2.79 -0.83 3.57
N TRP A 472 -3.26 0.15 2.78
CA TRP A 472 -4.68 0.34 2.47
C TRP A 472 -5.27 -0.85 1.70
N ALA A 473 -4.57 -1.37 0.69
CA ALA A 473 -5.04 -2.51 -0.10
C ALA A 473 -5.20 -3.78 0.75
N LEU A 474 -4.24 -4.08 1.62
CA LEU A 474 -4.31 -5.25 2.50
C LEU A 474 -5.32 -5.07 3.64
N LEU A 475 -5.38 -3.87 4.24
CA LEU A 475 -6.34 -3.56 5.31
C LEU A 475 -7.78 -3.60 4.80
N ALA A 476 -8.01 -3.33 3.52
CA ALA A 476 -9.31 -3.45 2.87
C ALA A 476 -9.87 -4.89 2.88
N LEU A 477 -9.00 -5.89 2.93
CA LEU A 477 -9.37 -7.31 3.03
C LEU A 477 -9.68 -7.73 4.47
N LEU A 478 -9.19 -6.98 5.45
CA LEU A 478 -9.44 -7.20 6.87
C LEU A 478 -10.73 -6.49 7.27
N PRO A 479 -11.39 -6.94 8.32
CA PRO A 479 -12.58 -6.24 8.81
C PRO A 479 -12.21 -4.97 9.58
N TRP A 480 -13.26 -4.28 10.06
CA TRP A 480 -13.19 -3.03 10.79
C TRP A 480 -12.32 -3.14 12.05
N SER A 481 -11.35 -2.24 12.17
CA SER A 481 -10.48 -2.18 13.35
C SER A 481 -10.07 -0.74 13.67
N ARG A 482 -9.38 -0.54 14.77
CA ARG A 482 -8.77 0.76 15.11
C ARG A 482 -7.60 1.10 14.18
N LEU A 483 -7.04 0.11 13.46
CA LEU A 483 -5.98 0.31 12.48
C LEU A 483 -6.42 1.17 11.29
N ASP A 484 -7.73 1.17 10.98
CA ASP A 484 -8.30 2.03 9.94
C ASP A 484 -8.02 3.52 10.23
N TRP A 485 -8.18 3.93 11.49
CA TRP A 485 -7.96 5.30 11.94
C TRP A 485 -6.47 5.64 12.03
N LEU A 486 -5.65 4.68 12.46
CA LEU A 486 -4.21 4.88 12.52
C LEU A 486 -3.60 5.06 11.12
N LEU A 487 -4.02 4.23 10.16
CA LEU A 487 -3.56 4.37 8.79
C LEU A 487 -4.08 5.66 8.15
N LEU A 488 -5.33 6.06 8.43
CA LEU A 488 -5.89 7.33 7.96
C LEU A 488 -5.09 8.52 8.50
N ALA A 489 -4.84 8.58 9.81
CA ALA A 489 -4.07 9.65 10.42
C ALA A 489 -2.64 9.72 9.87
N ARG A 490 -1.99 8.55 9.71
CA ARG A 490 -0.66 8.43 9.12
C ARG A 490 -0.61 8.96 7.69
N THR A 491 -1.51 8.47 6.82
CA THR A 491 -1.54 8.88 5.41
C THR A 491 -1.84 10.37 5.26
N THR A 492 -2.76 10.90 6.08
CA THR A 492 -3.07 12.34 6.09
C THR A 492 -1.86 13.17 6.48
N ALA A 493 -1.15 12.79 7.56
CA ALA A 493 0.06 13.50 8.00
C ALA A 493 1.16 13.47 6.94
N LEU A 494 1.37 12.33 6.30
CA LEU A 494 2.35 12.20 5.21
C LEU A 494 1.96 13.05 3.99
N ALA A 495 0.69 13.04 3.59
CA ALA A 495 0.21 13.84 2.46
C ALA A 495 0.35 15.34 2.70
N LEU A 496 -0.03 15.82 3.91
CA LEU A 496 0.17 17.21 4.29
C LEU A 496 1.66 17.58 4.42
N GLY A 497 2.47 16.69 4.99
CA GLY A 497 3.92 16.88 5.12
C GLY A 497 4.66 16.88 3.78
N TYR A 498 4.02 16.43 2.71
CA TYR A 498 4.59 16.44 1.36
C TYR A 498 4.25 17.72 0.58
N LEU A 499 3.55 18.68 1.19
CA LEU A 499 3.30 20.01 0.64
C LEU A 499 4.46 20.97 0.95
N PRO A 500 4.90 21.80 -0.04
CA PRO A 500 4.69 21.67 -1.47
C PRO A 500 5.56 20.57 -2.07
N ALA A 501 5.20 20.09 -3.27
CA ALA A 501 6.14 19.34 -4.11
C ALA A 501 7.31 20.25 -4.50
N ARG A 502 8.51 19.68 -4.61
CA ARG A 502 9.71 20.45 -4.98
C ARG A 502 9.79 20.56 -6.50
N VAL A 503 9.07 21.52 -7.07
CA VAL A 503 9.11 21.75 -8.51
C VAL A 503 10.25 22.72 -8.84
N ALA A 504 11.21 22.27 -9.67
CA ALA A 504 12.32 23.11 -10.09
C ALA A 504 11.86 24.30 -10.93
N GLY A 505 12.52 25.44 -10.76
CA GLY A 505 12.22 26.66 -11.50
C GLY A 505 11.06 27.49 -10.96
N ILE A 506 10.36 27.00 -9.93
CA ILE A 506 9.30 27.78 -9.26
C ILE A 506 9.77 28.26 -7.90
N VAL A 507 9.82 29.58 -7.74
CA VAL A 507 10.22 30.22 -6.48
C VAL A 507 9.06 30.16 -5.50
N MET A 508 9.30 29.53 -4.35
CA MET A 508 8.34 29.51 -3.26
C MET A 508 8.38 30.81 -2.47
N PRO A 509 7.23 31.44 -2.19
CA PRO A 509 7.16 32.56 -1.27
C PRO A 509 7.73 32.18 0.11
N SER A 510 8.54 33.05 0.71
CA SER A 510 9.13 32.81 2.04
C SER A 510 8.08 32.61 3.13
N SER A 511 6.92 33.28 3.01
CA SER A 511 5.77 33.10 3.88
C SER A 511 5.17 31.68 3.90
N LEU A 512 5.46 30.82 2.91
CA LEU A 512 5.09 29.42 2.88
C LEU A 512 6.19 28.48 3.42
N GLY A 513 7.33 29.02 3.83
CA GLY A 513 8.47 28.25 4.36
C GLY A 513 8.11 27.40 5.59
N TRP A 514 7.09 27.80 6.36
CA TRP A 514 6.59 27.04 7.52
C TRP A 514 6.04 25.65 7.15
N LEU A 515 5.58 25.44 5.94
CA LEU A 515 5.17 24.11 5.47
C LEU A 515 6.34 23.12 5.54
N GLN A 516 7.54 23.56 5.21
CA GLN A 516 8.73 22.74 5.33
C GLN A 516 9.25 22.72 6.78
N SER A 517 9.41 23.88 7.42
CA SER A 517 10.05 23.97 8.74
C SER A 517 9.15 23.51 9.89
N VAL A 518 7.84 23.59 9.79
CA VAL A 518 6.90 23.17 10.84
C VAL A 518 6.16 21.90 10.43
N VAL A 519 5.43 21.90 9.29
CA VAL A 519 4.58 20.76 8.94
C VAL A 519 5.40 19.53 8.65
N ARG A 520 6.38 19.63 7.74
CA ARG A 520 7.19 18.47 7.31
C ARG A 520 8.19 18.02 8.37
N THR A 521 8.84 18.95 9.09
CA THR A 521 9.95 18.62 10.00
C THR A 521 9.55 18.45 11.46
N ALA A 522 8.37 18.90 11.87
CA ALA A 522 7.90 18.77 13.25
C ALA A 522 6.56 18.06 13.35
N LEU A 523 5.49 18.57 12.70
CA LEU A 523 4.15 18.01 12.88
C LEU A 523 4.02 16.60 12.29
N THR A 524 4.55 16.36 11.09
CA THR A 524 4.48 15.03 10.47
C THR A 524 5.21 13.97 11.31
N PRO A 525 6.48 14.15 11.74
CA PRO A 525 7.14 13.19 12.62
C PRO A 525 6.41 12.99 13.95
N ALA A 526 5.85 14.06 14.54
CA ALA A 526 5.10 13.95 15.78
C ALA A 526 3.84 13.09 15.63
N VAL A 527 3.07 13.26 14.54
CA VAL A 527 1.91 12.41 14.25
C VAL A 527 2.31 10.98 13.96
N LEU A 528 3.38 10.75 13.20
CA LEU A 528 3.89 9.39 12.95
C LEU A 528 4.33 8.69 14.23
N LEU A 529 4.99 9.41 15.14
CA LEU A 529 5.36 8.91 16.46
C LEU A 529 4.11 8.59 17.30
N ALA A 530 3.12 9.48 17.31
CA ALA A 530 1.85 9.26 18.01
C ALA A 530 1.10 8.03 17.46
N VAL A 531 1.07 7.85 16.14
CA VAL A 531 0.50 6.64 15.50
C VAL A 531 1.23 5.39 15.95
N MET A 532 2.55 5.41 15.96
CA MET A 532 3.38 4.27 16.40
C MET A 532 3.14 3.95 17.89
N VAL A 533 3.18 4.95 18.76
CA VAL A 533 2.92 4.78 20.20
C VAL A 533 1.51 4.25 20.43
N THR A 534 0.51 4.81 19.75
CA THR A 534 -0.88 4.35 19.87
C THR A 534 -1.00 2.90 19.39
N LEU A 535 -0.34 2.52 18.30
CA LEU A 535 -0.30 1.14 17.83
C LEU A 535 0.29 0.20 18.89
N VAL A 536 1.42 0.56 19.48
CA VAL A 536 2.05 -0.23 20.56
C VAL A 536 1.10 -0.37 21.74
N VAL A 537 0.50 0.73 22.22
CA VAL A 537 -0.46 0.72 23.35
C VAL A 537 -1.69 -0.15 23.04
N LEU A 538 -2.22 -0.11 21.82
CA LEU A 538 -3.36 -0.91 21.41
C LEU A 538 -3.05 -2.42 21.36
N LEU A 539 -1.82 -2.77 21.02
CA LEU A 539 -1.36 -4.16 20.86
C LEU A 539 -0.70 -4.70 22.13
N TRP A 540 -0.39 -3.83 23.12
CA TRP A 540 0.28 -4.25 24.34
C TRP A 540 -0.61 -5.17 25.18
N PRO A 541 -0.09 -6.30 25.67
CA PRO A 541 -0.84 -7.23 26.51
C PRO A 541 -1.31 -6.54 27.80
N ARG A 542 -2.60 -6.63 28.11
CA ARG A 542 -3.10 -6.14 29.40
C ARG A 542 -2.85 -7.18 30.48
N ARG A 543 -2.57 -6.73 31.72
CA ARG A 543 -2.51 -7.61 32.88
C ARG A 543 -3.90 -8.27 33.03
N GLY A 544 -3.97 -9.59 32.84
CA GLY A 544 -5.21 -10.36 32.87
C GLY A 544 -5.57 -11.02 31.52
N ASP A 545 -4.91 -10.69 30.42
CA ASP A 545 -5.06 -11.45 29.18
C ASP A 545 -4.48 -12.87 29.39
N PRO A 546 -5.27 -13.94 29.12
CA PRO A 546 -4.78 -15.31 29.30
C PRO A 546 -3.55 -15.54 28.42
N ALA A 547 -2.53 -16.17 28.97
CA ALA A 547 -1.34 -16.53 28.22
C ALA A 547 -1.73 -17.35 26.97
N PRO A 548 -1.05 -17.19 25.84
CA PRO A 548 -1.31 -17.98 24.64
C PRO A 548 -1.23 -19.48 24.98
N GLY A 549 -2.36 -20.18 24.93
CA GLY A 549 -2.47 -21.60 25.27
C GLY A 549 -3.31 -21.95 26.54
N GLN A 550 -3.58 -21.02 27.44
CA GLN A 550 -4.36 -21.29 28.67
C GLN A 550 -5.87 -21.06 28.53
N ALA A 551 -6.34 -20.41 27.47
CA ALA A 551 -7.75 -20.06 27.26
C ALA A 551 -8.66 -21.28 26.94
N ALA A 552 -8.12 -22.48 26.74
CA ALA A 552 -8.89 -23.66 26.36
C ALA A 552 -9.47 -24.45 27.56
N THR A 553 -9.02 -24.21 28.78
CA THR A 553 -9.45 -25.01 29.96
C THR A 553 -10.52 -24.32 30.81
N GLY A 554 -10.70 -22.99 30.70
CA GLY A 554 -11.67 -22.26 31.56
C GLY A 554 -13.14 -22.25 31.07
N SER A 555 -13.39 -22.50 29.79
CA SER A 555 -14.76 -22.39 29.20
C SER A 555 -15.66 -23.59 29.51
N ARG A 556 -15.16 -24.72 30.01
CA ARG A 556 -15.99 -25.88 30.37
C ARG A 556 -16.58 -25.82 31.78
N ALA A 557 -16.11 -24.94 32.65
CA ALA A 557 -16.60 -24.83 34.03
C ALA A 557 -17.80 -23.87 34.18
N GLN A 558 -17.98 -22.89 33.29
CA GLN A 558 -19.10 -21.93 33.35
C GLN A 558 -20.39 -22.36 32.64
N ALA A 559 -20.41 -23.49 31.95
CA ALA A 559 -21.63 -24.04 31.32
C ALA A 559 -22.39 -25.03 32.21
N ARG A 560 -22.06 -25.11 33.52
CA ARG A 560 -22.72 -25.99 34.50
C ARG A 560 -23.13 -25.27 35.80
N LEU A 561 -23.44 -24.01 35.77
CA LEU A 561 -24.16 -23.33 36.85
C LEU A 561 -25.32 -22.51 36.29
#